data_62d152801d1b6e88458a905b844119d8
#
_entry.id   62d152801d1b6e88458a905b844119d8
#
_cell.length_a   1.000
_cell.length_b   1.000
_cell.length_c   1.000
_cell.angle_alpha   90.00
_cell.angle_beta   90.00
_cell.angle_gamma   90.00
#
_symmetry.space_group_name_H-M   'P 1'
#
loop_
_entity.id
_entity.type
_entity.pdbx_description
1 polymer ?
#
loop_
_entity_poly.entity_id
_entity_poly.type
_entity_poly.pdbx_seq_one_letter_code
_entity_poly.pdbx_strand_id
1 'polypeptide(L)'
;MTISVSDERCAELHFPVIQFKITQAHDHKMHLEPLHDDLGATVSGITLSGDLTGTEVESIRSIIDQYSVVHFPGQEMTDDKQLALTGLFGEPEAEHVAFGSTGTVNYFGTVGNVKDDGSTANNTNARYQSGNQLWHSDSSFRETPSYLSILHAYEGPEQGGDTEFASMRSGYARLGANMRRTIDPLFVIHDYVFSRSPIAPVNPNHAASLPPVVHPIVRTNPSNQQKNLYIG
;
A
#
# COMPACT_ATOMS: atom_id res chain seq x y z
N MET A 1 -3.62 -12.32 5.30
CA MET A 1 -2.43 -11.78 4.59
C MET A 1 -1.22 -12.11 5.46
N THR A 2 -0.37 -12.99 4.99
CA THR A 2 0.87 -13.36 5.69
C THR A 2 1.98 -12.61 4.96
N ILE A 3 2.65 -11.71 5.68
CA ILE A 3 3.86 -11.04 5.16
C ILE A 3 5.04 -11.89 5.64
N SER A 4 5.78 -12.52 4.72
CA SER A 4 7.04 -13.19 5.01
C SER A 4 8.18 -12.21 4.76
N VAL A 5 8.95 -11.90 5.79
CA VAL A 5 10.20 -11.14 5.65
C VAL A 5 11.34 -12.15 5.79
N SER A 6 11.96 -12.52 4.68
CA SER A 6 13.19 -13.30 4.68
C SER A 6 14.38 -12.40 4.33
N ASP A 7 15.11 -11.95 5.32
CA ASP A 7 16.48 -11.49 5.11
C ASP A 7 17.37 -11.80 6.32
N GLU A 8 18.26 -12.78 6.13
CA GLU A 8 19.27 -13.20 7.13
C GLU A 8 20.55 -12.32 7.13
N ARG A 9 20.55 -11.14 6.52
CA ARG A 9 21.79 -10.35 6.31
C ARG A 9 21.75 -8.92 6.81
N CYS A 10 21.10 -8.64 7.94
CA CYS A 10 21.29 -7.37 8.66
C CYS A 10 21.37 -7.58 10.15
N ALA A 11 22.48 -8.18 10.62
CA ALA A 11 22.84 -8.16 12.03
C ALA A 11 23.56 -6.83 12.37
N GLU A 12 23.19 -6.31 13.54
CA GLU A 12 23.90 -5.32 14.36
C GLU A 12 23.82 -3.84 13.97
N LEU A 13 22.73 -3.18 14.39
CA LEU A 13 22.76 -1.80 14.89
C LEU A 13 21.69 -1.65 15.97
N HIS A 14 22.10 -1.48 17.22
CA HIS A 14 21.23 -1.22 18.36
C HIS A 14 20.76 0.24 18.34
N PHE A 15 19.43 0.46 18.37
CA PHE A 15 18.82 1.76 18.61
C PHE A 15 17.86 1.71 19.80
N PRO A 16 17.70 2.83 20.54
CA PRO A 16 16.90 2.84 21.76
C PRO A 16 15.41 2.68 21.47
N VAL A 17 14.77 1.79 22.22
CA VAL A 17 13.31 1.61 22.21
C VAL A 17 12.65 2.82 22.89
N ILE A 18 11.90 3.59 22.12
CA ILE A 18 11.05 4.66 22.67
C ILE A 18 9.70 4.05 23.05
N GLN A 19 9.46 3.93 24.35
CA GLN A 19 8.16 3.51 24.87
C GLN A 19 7.20 4.70 24.88
N PHE A 20 6.16 4.65 24.03
CA PHE A 20 5.02 5.54 24.12
C PHE A 20 4.02 5.04 25.17
N LYS A 21 3.75 5.85 26.21
CA LYS A 21 2.61 5.64 27.09
C LYS A 21 1.34 6.13 26.39
N ILE A 22 0.52 5.19 25.93
CA ILE A 22 -0.84 5.50 25.46
C ILE A 22 -1.72 5.61 26.70
N THR A 23 -2.29 6.80 26.92
CA THR A 23 -3.26 7.06 28.01
C THR A 23 -4.60 6.41 27.66
N GLN A 24 -5.13 5.64 28.59
CA GLN A 24 -6.34 4.82 28.47
C GLN A 24 -7.62 5.63 28.24
N ALA A 25 -8.41 5.19 27.25
CA ALA A 25 -9.88 5.27 27.29
C ALA A 25 -10.46 4.12 26.43
N HIS A 26 -11.20 3.25 27.11
CA HIS A 26 -11.93 2.07 26.62
C HIS A 26 -11.12 0.82 26.21
N ASP A 27 -11.55 -0.29 26.80
CA ASP A 27 -10.97 -1.61 27.05
C ASP A 27 -10.74 -2.52 25.80
N HIS A 28 -10.29 -1.99 24.66
CA HIS A 28 -9.69 -2.77 23.59
C HIS A 28 -8.24 -2.32 23.41
N LYS A 29 -7.35 -3.03 24.09
CA LYS A 29 -5.92 -2.71 24.08
C LYS A 29 -5.31 -3.20 22.78
N MET A 30 -5.21 -2.33 21.75
CA MET A 30 -4.40 -2.60 20.58
C MET A 30 -2.99 -3.00 21.01
N HIS A 31 -2.54 -4.14 20.54
CA HIS A 31 -1.17 -4.63 20.74
C HIS A 31 -0.39 -4.46 19.45
N LEU A 32 0.70 -3.70 19.51
CA LEU A 32 1.56 -3.37 18.40
C LEU A 32 2.86 -4.18 18.52
N GLU A 33 3.19 -4.92 17.47
CA GLU A 33 4.43 -5.69 17.33
C GLU A 33 5.15 -5.25 16.05
N PRO A 34 6.27 -4.51 16.15
CA PRO A 34 7.07 -4.19 14.98
C PRO A 34 7.62 -5.46 14.31
N LEU A 35 7.55 -5.53 12.98
CA LEU A 35 8.14 -6.61 12.18
C LEU A 35 9.59 -6.31 11.82
N HIS A 36 9.91 -5.03 11.66
CA HIS A 36 11.24 -4.52 11.33
C HIS A 36 11.37 -3.07 11.83
N ASP A 37 12.60 -2.61 12.07
CA ASP A 37 12.87 -1.25 12.56
C ASP A 37 12.37 -0.14 11.62
N ASP A 38 12.45 -0.39 10.32
CA ASP A 38 12.15 0.60 9.27
C ASP A 38 10.78 0.43 8.64
N LEU A 39 10.16 -0.75 8.73
CA LEU A 39 8.99 -1.10 7.93
C LEU A 39 8.21 -2.23 8.55
N GLY A 40 6.90 -2.06 8.63
CA GLY A 40 5.98 -3.13 8.98
C GLY A 40 5.75 -3.30 10.48
N ALA A 41 4.48 -3.47 10.82
CA ALA A 41 4.03 -3.83 12.16
C ALA A 41 2.79 -4.72 12.09
N THR A 42 2.64 -5.60 13.09
CA THR A 42 1.39 -6.33 13.33
C THR A 42 0.61 -5.62 14.43
N VAL A 43 -0.69 -5.44 14.22
CA VAL A 43 -1.62 -4.88 15.22
C VAL A 43 -2.72 -5.90 15.49
N SER A 44 -2.85 -6.28 16.76
CA SER A 44 -3.90 -7.17 17.24
C SER A 44 -4.73 -6.52 18.35
N GLY A 45 -5.81 -7.19 18.78
CA GLY A 45 -6.69 -6.66 19.82
C GLY A 45 -7.64 -5.57 19.35
N ILE A 46 -7.83 -5.42 18.05
CA ILE A 46 -8.82 -4.54 17.43
C ILE A 46 -9.57 -5.30 16.32
N THR A 47 -10.84 -5.03 16.18
CA THR A 47 -11.65 -5.49 15.03
C THR A 47 -11.85 -4.33 14.08
N LEU A 48 -11.38 -4.50 12.84
CA LEU A 48 -11.51 -3.48 11.81
C LEU A 48 -12.96 -3.45 11.29
N SER A 49 -13.59 -2.29 11.41
CA SER A 49 -14.96 -2.06 10.94
C SER A 49 -15.17 -0.60 10.58
N GLY A 50 -16.31 -0.28 9.98
CA GLY A 50 -16.74 1.10 9.74
C GLY A 50 -17.11 1.88 11.00
N ASP A 51 -17.18 1.21 12.16
CA ASP A 51 -17.60 1.79 13.43
C ASP A 51 -16.42 2.15 14.36
N LEU A 52 -15.19 2.12 13.86
CA LEU A 52 -14.03 2.55 14.63
C LEU A 52 -14.21 3.97 15.14
N THR A 53 -13.85 4.19 16.40
CA THR A 53 -13.84 5.52 16.99
C THR A 53 -12.78 6.42 16.34
N GLY A 54 -12.96 7.72 16.38
CA GLY A 54 -11.97 8.66 15.89
C GLY A 54 -10.58 8.45 16.52
N THR A 55 -10.51 8.06 17.80
CA THR A 55 -9.25 7.77 18.49
C THR A 55 -8.56 6.52 17.94
N GLU A 56 -9.33 5.48 17.60
CA GLU A 56 -8.78 4.26 16.97
C GLU A 56 -8.27 4.54 15.57
N VAL A 57 -9.02 5.31 14.77
CA VAL A 57 -8.59 5.73 13.43
C VAL A 57 -7.29 6.53 13.49
N GLU A 58 -7.19 7.51 14.39
CA GLU A 58 -5.96 8.30 14.57
C GLU A 58 -4.78 7.46 15.07
N SER A 59 -5.04 6.48 15.94
CA SER A 59 -4.01 5.53 16.38
C SER A 59 -3.49 4.69 15.21
N ILE A 60 -4.40 4.17 14.37
CA ILE A 60 -4.02 3.42 13.17
C ILE A 60 -3.24 4.30 12.19
N ARG A 61 -3.68 5.57 11.98
CA ARG A 61 -2.93 6.54 11.14
C ARG A 61 -1.51 6.74 11.65
N SER A 62 -1.35 6.94 12.95
CA SER A 62 -0.02 7.12 13.57
C SER A 62 0.87 5.90 13.39
N ILE A 63 0.31 4.69 13.49
CA ILE A 63 1.03 3.44 13.25
C ILE A 63 1.45 3.32 11.77
N ILE A 64 0.54 3.66 10.84
CA ILE A 64 0.85 3.68 9.39
C ILE A 64 1.95 4.68 9.10
N ASP A 65 1.89 5.89 9.65
CA ASP A 65 2.91 6.92 9.47
C ASP A 65 4.29 6.48 9.99
N GLN A 66 4.31 5.67 11.05
CA GLN A 66 5.54 5.14 11.61
C GLN A 66 6.08 3.92 10.85
N TYR A 67 5.23 2.96 10.52
CA TYR A 67 5.64 1.65 9.99
C TYR A 67 5.34 1.43 8.52
N SER A 68 4.57 2.30 7.88
CA SER A 68 4.16 2.28 6.47
C SER A 68 3.31 1.07 6.05
N VAL A 69 3.60 -0.13 6.55
CA VAL A 69 2.81 -1.35 6.32
C VAL A 69 2.32 -1.88 7.65
N VAL A 70 1.01 -2.12 7.74
CA VAL A 70 0.40 -2.62 8.98
C VAL A 70 -0.43 -3.86 8.67
N HIS A 71 -0.14 -4.94 9.39
CA HIS A 71 -0.84 -6.21 9.30
C HIS A 71 -1.84 -6.34 10.45
N PHE A 72 -3.08 -6.67 10.12
CA PHE A 72 -4.15 -6.94 11.07
C PHE A 72 -4.61 -8.39 10.91
N PRO A 73 -4.12 -9.34 11.73
CA PRO A 73 -4.47 -10.75 11.60
C PRO A 73 -5.92 -11.02 12.02
N GLY A 74 -6.52 -12.06 11.43
CA GLY A 74 -7.78 -12.63 11.89
C GLY A 74 -9.00 -11.73 11.73
N GLN A 75 -9.01 -10.82 10.74
CA GLN A 75 -10.15 -9.95 10.48
C GLN A 75 -11.21 -10.65 9.63
N GLU A 76 -12.45 -10.66 10.11
CA GLU A 76 -13.60 -11.08 9.29
C GLU A 76 -14.07 -9.90 8.45
N MET A 77 -13.62 -9.83 7.20
CA MET A 77 -13.87 -8.72 6.29
C MET A 77 -14.83 -9.14 5.17
N THR A 78 -15.75 -8.25 4.82
CA THR A 78 -16.56 -8.30 3.60
C THR A 78 -16.30 -7.03 2.80
N ASP A 79 -16.70 -6.99 1.53
CA ASP A 79 -16.55 -5.80 0.69
C ASP A 79 -17.22 -4.57 1.32
N ASP A 80 -18.43 -4.71 1.86
CA ASP A 80 -19.14 -3.61 2.51
C ASP A 80 -18.39 -3.10 3.75
N LYS A 81 -17.85 -4.00 4.58
CA LYS A 81 -17.04 -3.64 5.75
C LYS A 81 -15.75 -2.96 5.32
N GLN A 82 -15.08 -3.48 4.28
CA GLN A 82 -13.85 -2.89 3.78
C GLN A 82 -14.10 -1.49 3.21
N LEU A 83 -15.19 -1.29 2.48
CA LEU A 83 -15.57 0.01 1.94
C LEU A 83 -15.90 1.01 3.06
N ALA A 84 -16.67 0.59 4.07
CA ALA A 84 -16.97 1.41 5.22
C ALA A 84 -15.71 1.80 6.01
N LEU A 85 -14.79 0.84 6.22
CA LEU A 85 -13.48 1.08 6.83
C LEU A 85 -12.66 2.09 6.02
N THR A 86 -12.63 1.92 4.69
CA THR A 86 -11.89 2.83 3.78
C THR A 86 -12.38 4.26 3.94
N GLY A 87 -13.69 4.47 4.04
CA GLY A 87 -14.30 5.78 4.25
C GLY A 87 -13.84 6.53 5.50
N LEU A 88 -13.33 5.81 6.53
CA LEU A 88 -12.76 6.45 7.73
C LEU A 88 -11.37 7.06 7.48
N PHE A 89 -10.68 6.62 6.43
CA PHE A 89 -9.34 7.11 6.07
C PHE A 89 -9.37 8.16 4.96
N GLY A 90 -10.42 8.23 4.19
CA GLY A 90 -10.60 9.19 3.11
C GLY A 90 -11.65 8.74 2.10
N GLU A 91 -11.82 9.52 1.05
CA GLU A 91 -12.70 9.17 -0.05
C GLU A 91 -12.13 7.94 -0.78
N PRO A 92 -12.92 6.87 -0.97
CA PRO A 92 -12.47 5.70 -1.71
C PRO A 92 -12.07 6.07 -3.16
N GLU A 93 -10.92 5.60 -3.59
CA GLU A 93 -10.51 5.74 -4.99
C GLU A 93 -11.35 4.83 -5.88
N ALA A 94 -12.06 5.42 -6.85
CA ALA A 94 -12.78 4.64 -7.84
C ALA A 94 -11.81 3.96 -8.81
N GLU A 95 -11.96 2.65 -9.01
CA GLU A 95 -11.26 1.96 -10.08
C GLU A 95 -11.67 2.54 -11.43
N HIS A 96 -10.71 2.77 -12.31
CA HIS A 96 -11.01 3.30 -13.64
C HIS A 96 -11.86 2.33 -14.44
N VAL A 97 -13.07 2.78 -14.79
CA VAL A 97 -14.17 2.05 -15.44
C VAL A 97 -13.84 1.46 -16.82
N ALA A 98 -12.62 1.62 -17.33
CA ALA A 98 -12.21 1.07 -18.62
C ALA A 98 -12.21 -0.48 -18.67
N PHE A 99 -12.34 -1.15 -17.55
CA PHE A 99 -12.41 -2.61 -17.48
C PHE A 99 -13.83 -3.17 -17.37
N GLY A 100 -14.82 -2.38 -17.05
CA GLY A 100 -16.21 -2.81 -16.92
C GLY A 100 -17.16 -2.07 -17.85
N SER A 101 -17.87 -2.79 -18.69
CA SER A 101 -18.86 -2.24 -19.63
C SER A 101 -20.19 -1.80 -18.98
N THR A 102 -20.28 -1.75 -17.65
CA THR A 102 -21.56 -1.62 -16.94
C THR A 102 -21.86 -0.21 -16.41
N GLY A 103 -20.92 0.74 -16.49
CA GLY A 103 -21.14 2.09 -15.98
C GLY A 103 -21.27 2.18 -14.45
N THR A 104 -20.98 1.09 -13.72
CA THR A 104 -20.98 1.03 -12.26
C THR A 104 -19.59 1.39 -11.75
N VAL A 105 -19.51 2.31 -10.79
CA VAL A 105 -18.25 2.64 -10.13
C VAL A 105 -17.84 1.43 -9.30
N ASN A 106 -16.65 0.90 -9.56
CA ASN A 106 -16.05 -0.16 -8.76
C ASN A 106 -14.97 0.44 -7.88
N TYR A 107 -14.98 0.09 -6.59
CA TYR A 107 -13.98 0.52 -5.60
C TYR A 107 -13.00 -0.60 -5.23
N PHE A 108 -13.15 -1.78 -5.82
CA PHE A 108 -12.34 -2.95 -5.52
C PHE A 108 -11.61 -3.45 -6.75
N GLY A 109 -10.31 -3.65 -6.58
CA GLY A 109 -9.48 -4.42 -7.50
C GLY A 109 -9.18 -5.79 -6.90
N THR A 110 -9.28 -6.86 -7.69
CA THR A 110 -8.88 -8.20 -7.26
C THR A 110 -7.44 -8.47 -7.70
N VAL A 111 -6.58 -8.81 -6.75
CA VAL A 111 -5.20 -9.26 -7.01
C VAL A 111 -5.16 -10.77 -6.86
N GLY A 112 -4.85 -11.47 -7.95
CA GLY A 112 -4.80 -12.94 -7.93
C GLY A 112 -5.09 -13.56 -9.31
N ASN A 113 -5.03 -14.87 -9.37
CA ASN A 113 -5.31 -15.66 -10.58
C ASN A 113 -6.56 -16.54 -10.43
N VAL A 114 -7.29 -16.41 -9.33
CA VAL A 114 -8.54 -17.13 -9.07
C VAL A 114 -9.69 -16.15 -9.25
N LYS A 115 -10.73 -16.57 -9.97
CA LYS A 115 -11.97 -15.83 -10.15
C LYS A 115 -12.97 -16.21 -9.06
N ASP A 116 -14.06 -15.43 -8.94
CA ASP A 116 -15.15 -15.66 -7.98
C ASP A 116 -15.79 -17.03 -8.09
N ASP A 117 -15.75 -17.66 -9.28
CA ASP A 117 -16.25 -19.02 -9.53
C ASP A 117 -15.22 -20.12 -9.18
N GLY A 118 -14.08 -19.77 -8.61
CA GLY A 118 -12.97 -20.68 -8.28
C GLY A 118 -12.12 -21.12 -9.47
N SER A 119 -12.43 -20.68 -10.69
CA SER A 119 -11.61 -20.98 -11.87
C SER A 119 -10.38 -20.09 -11.94
N THR A 120 -9.31 -20.57 -12.57
CA THR A 120 -8.12 -19.71 -12.80
C THR A 120 -8.37 -18.72 -13.93
N ALA A 121 -7.78 -17.52 -13.79
CA ALA A 121 -7.79 -16.51 -14.84
C ALA A 121 -7.16 -17.05 -16.14
N ASN A 122 -7.70 -16.62 -17.27
CA ASN A 122 -7.10 -16.94 -18.57
C ASN A 122 -5.71 -16.29 -18.71
N ASN A 123 -4.91 -16.77 -19.68
CA ASN A 123 -3.55 -16.31 -19.90
C ASN A 123 -3.42 -14.79 -20.11
N THR A 124 -4.43 -14.12 -20.67
CA THR A 124 -4.41 -12.66 -20.90
C THR A 124 -4.51 -11.89 -19.58
N ASN A 125 -5.43 -12.28 -18.70
CA ASN A 125 -5.56 -11.64 -17.39
C ASN A 125 -4.37 -11.96 -16.49
N ALA A 126 -3.88 -13.20 -16.51
CA ALA A 126 -2.68 -13.59 -15.75
C ALA A 126 -1.45 -12.78 -16.20
N ARG A 127 -1.27 -12.57 -17.52
CA ARG A 127 -0.20 -11.74 -18.04
C ARG A 127 -0.32 -10.28 -17.62
N TYR A 128 -1.52 -9.72 -17.63
CA TYR A 128 -1.74 -8.34 -17.17
C TYR A 128 -1.44 -8.18 -15.68
N GLN A 129 -1.89 -9.15 -14.88
CA GLN A 129 -1.64 -9.16 -13.44
C GLN A 129 -0.17 -9.41 -13.07
N SER A 130 0.62 -10.02 -13.96
CA SER A 130 2.06 -10.15 -13.73
C SER A 130 2.79 -8.81 -13.61
N GLY A 131 2.15 -7.70 -14.04
CA GLY A 131 2.63 -6.36 -13.79
C GLY A 131 2.71 -5.97 -12.33
N ASN A 132 1.91 -6.60 -11.49
CA ASN A 132 1.95 -6.36 -10.04
C ASN A 132 3.18 -7.03 -9.37
N GLN A 133 3.92 -7.85 -10.09
CA GLN A 133 5.21 -8.41 -9.66
C GLN A 133 6.38 -7.42 -9.83
N LEU A 134 6.19 -6.32 -10.55
CA LEU A 134 7.19 -5.26 -10.63
C LEU A 134 7.09 -4.37 -9.39
N TRP A 135 8.24 -3.90 -8.91
CA TRP A 135 8.28 -2.90 -7.85
C TRP A 135 7.54 -1.63 -8.30
N HIS A 136 6.55 -1.22 -7.53
CA HIS A 136 5.74 -0.06 -7.86
C HIS A 136 5.18 0.61 -6.59
N SER A 137 4.68 1.82 -6.76
CA SER A 137 3.83 2.51 -5.79
C SER A 137 2.43 2.60 -6.37
N ASP A 138 1.43 2.16 -5.60
CA ASP A 138 0.04 2.24 -6.04
C ASP A 138 -0.37 3.68 -6.33
N SER A 139 -1.23 3.86 -7.33
CA SER A 139 -1.84 5.14 -7.72
C SER A 139 -0.85 6.29 -8.03
N SER A 140 0.44 6.01 -8.18
CA SER A 140 1.46 7.02 -8.46
C SER A 140 1.25 7.77 -9.78
N PHE A 141 0.51 7.18 -10.71
CA PHE A 141 0.11 7.74 -11.99
C PHE A 141 -1.09 8.69 -11.92
N ARG A 142 -1.60 8.97 -10.72
CA ARG A 142 -2.71 9.93 -10.51
C ARG A 142 -2.17 11.28 -10.04
N GLU A 143 -2.86 12.36 -10.40
CA GLU A 143 -2.53 13.71 -9.92
C GLU A 143 -2.58 13.79 -8.39
N THR A 144 -3.61 13.17 -7.79
CA THR A 144 -3.71 12.95 -6.35
C THR A 144 -3.63 11.46 -6.06
N PRO A 145 -2.46 10.94 -5.67
CA PRO A 145 -2.31 9.52 -5.32
C PRO A 145 -3.09 9.14 -4.07
N SER A 146 -3.45 7.87 -3.95
CA SER A 146 -4.09 7.34 -2.75
C SER A 146 -3.20 7.51 -1.52
N TYR A 147 -3.81 7.81 -0.38
CA TYR A 147 -3.12 7.90 0.91
C TYR A 147 -2.62 6.53 1.37
N LEU A 148 -3.44 5.48 1.21
CA LEU A 148 -3.13 4.11 1.55
C LEU A 148 -3.90 3.12 0.66
N SER A 149 -3.43 1.88 0.62
CA SER A 149 -4.14 0.74 0.03
C SER A 149 -4.53 -0.25 1.13
N ILE A 150 -5.77 -0.74 1.10
CA ILE A 150 -6.26 -1.77 2.01
C ILE A 150 -6.40 -3.08 1.24
N LEU A 151 -5.64 -4.08 1.64
CA LEU A 151 -5.67 -5.42 1.05
C LEU A 151 -6.31 -6.40 2.02
N HIS A 152 -7.27 -7.17 1.55
CA HIS A 152 -7.87 -8.27 2.28
C HIS A 152 -7.64 -9.58 1.52
N ALA A 153 -7.08 -10.58 2.20
CA ALA A 153 -6.86 -11.90 1.61
C ALA A 153 -8.10 -12.77 1.84
N TYR A 154 -8.80 -13.12 0.77
CA TYR A 154 -9.89 -14.10 0.78
C TYR A 154 -9.35 -15.53 0.79
N GLU A 155 -8.30 -15.75 0.01
CA GLU A 155 -7.62 -17.02 -0.14
C GLU A 155 -6.13 -16.75 -0.38
N GLY A 156 -5.28 -17.54 0.24
CA GLY A 156 -3.84 -17.50 0.03
C GLY A 156 -3.32 -18.85 -0.43
N PRO A 157 -2.29 -18.90 -1.28
CA PRO A 157 -1.67 -20.15 -1.69
C PRO A 157 -0.96 -20.82 -0.48
N GLU A 158 -0.85 -22.15 -0.51
CA GLU A 158 -0.08 -22.88 0.51
C GLU A 158 1.42 -22.58 0.45
N GLN A 159 1.93 -22.21 -0.71
CA GLN A 159 3.34 -21.87 -0.93
C GLN A 159 3.47 -20.77 -1.98
N GLY A 160 4.37 -19.81 -1.74
CA GLY A 160 4.63 -18.69 -2.64
C GLY A 160 3.52 -17.64 -2.64
N GLY A 161 3.56 -16.73 -3.60
CA GLY A 161 2.59 -15.64 -3.70
C GLY A 161 2.81 -14.54 -2.66
N ASP A 162 4.01 -14.43 -2.12
CA ASP A 162 4.38 -13.42 -1.13
C ASP A 162 4.26 -12.01 -1.72
N THR A 163 3.83 -11.07 -0.89
CA THR A 163 3.87 -9.64 -1.20
C THR A 163 5.06 -9.02 -0.49
N GLU A 164 5.99 -8.47 -1.27
CA GLU A 164 7.19 -7.84 -0.75
C GLU A 164 7.01 -6.33 -0.67
N PHE A 165 7.56 -5.72 0.36
CA PHE A 165 7.52 -4.28 0.57
C PHE A 165 8.92 -3.71 0.76
N ALA A 166 9.16 -2.51 0.21
CA ALA A 166 10.39 -1.76 0.38
C ALA A 166 10.12 -0.37 0.96
N SER A 167 10.88 0.02 1.99
CA SER A 167 10.75 1.34 2.59
C SER A 167 11.45 2.40 1.74
N MET A 168 10.68 3.21 1.03
CA MET A 168 11.21 4.35 0.27
C MET A 168 11.70 5.47 1.18
N ARG A 169 11.23 5.51 2.43
CA ARG A 169 11.75 6.38 3.49
C ARG A 169 13.18 5.98 3.87
N SER A 170 13.40 4.71 4.17
CA SER A 170 14.74 4.17 4.45
C SER A 170 15.64 4.24 3.23
N GLY A 171 15.08 4.03 2.02
CA GLY A 171 15.78 4.25 0.78
C GLY A 171 16.37 5.66 0.68
N TYR A 172 15.55 6.69 0.93
CA TYR A 172 16.03 8.07 0.95
C TYR A 172 17.06 8.32 2.09
N ALA A 173 16.78 7.80 3.29
CA ALA A 173 17.66 8.00 4.45
C ALA A 173 19.06 7.38 4.27
N ARG A 174 19.19 6.33 3.46
CA ARG A 174 20.48 5.66 3.14
C ARG A 174 21.26 6.34 2.02
N LEU A 175 20.68 7.30 1.31
CA LEU A 175 21.39 8.06 0.27
C LEU A 175 22.45 8.96 0.89
N GLY A 176 23.60 9.03 0.24
CA GLY A 176 24.64 9.99 0.60
C GLY A 176 24.19 11.45 0.40
N ALA A 177 24.77 12.38 1.16
CA ALA A 177 24.39 13.80 1.13
C ALA A 177 24.45 14.43 -0.28
N ASN A 178 25.39 14.03 -1.11
CA ASN A 178 25.51 14.53 -2.48
C ASN A 178 24.29 14.07 -3.32
N MET A 179 23.91 12.79 -3.24
CA MET A 179 22.75 12.27 -3.96
C MET A 179 21.47 12.96 -3.52
N ARG A 180 21.24 13.12 -2.20
CA ARG A 180 20.06 13.84 -1.69
C ARG A 180 19.99 15.26 -2.26
N ARG A 181 21.09 16.02 -2.24
CA ARG A 181 21.12 17.38 -2.83
C ARG A 181 20.81 17.38 -4.32
N THR A 182 21.25 16.33 -5.03
CA THR A 182 20.97 16.22 -6.47
C THR A 182 19.49 15.96 -6.73
N ILE A 183 18.86 15.04 -5.98
CA ILE A 183 17.50 14.59 -6.29
C ILE A 183 16.40 15.42 -5.61
N ASP A 184 16.69 16.09 -4.49
CA ASP A 184 15.69 16.88 -3.76
C ASP A 184 14.91 17.89 -4.62
N PRO A 185 15.52 18.59 -5.61
CA PRO A 185 14.79 19.52 -6.47
C PRO A 185 14.18 18.88 -7.72
N LEU A 186 14.36 17.57 -7.92
CA LEU A 186 13.93 16.91 -9.17
C LEU A 186 12.49 16.43 -9.12
N PHE A 187 11.93 16.30 -10.31
CA PHE A 187 10.60 15.75 -10.56
C PHE A 187 10.70 14.50 -11.43
N VAL A 188 9.72 13.65 -11.33
CA VAL A 188 9.57 12.43 -12.12
C VAL A 188 8.21 12.43 -12.80
N ILE A 189 8.17 11.91 -14.03
CA ILE A 189 6.92 11.67 -14.76
C ILE A 189 6.47 10.24 -14.44
N HIS A 190 5.27 10.10 -13.88
CA HIS A 190 4.61 8.82 -13.73
C HIS A 190 3.68 8.61 -14.91
N ASP A 191 3.98 7.62 -15.72
CA ASP A 191 3.23 7.26 -16.93
C ASP A 191 2.76 5.81 -16.84
N TYR A 192 1.46 5.64 -16.65
CA TYR A 192 0.84 4.31 -16.55
C TYR A 192 1.09 3.47 -17.80
N VAL A 193 0.98 4.06 -18.98
CA VAL A 193 1.18 3.35 -20.26
C VAL A 193 2.61 2.88 -20.39
N PHE A 194 3.58 3.74 -20.07
CA PHE A 194 4.99 3.39 -20.07
C PHE A 194 5.29 2.25 -19.08
N SER A 195 4.80 2.34 -17.85
CA SER A 195 5.06 1.32 -16.82
C SER A 195 4.49 -0.06 -17.18
N ARG A 196 3.38 -0.11 -17.94
CA ARG A 196 2.75 -1.37 -18.36
C ARG A 196 3.27 -1.89 -19.71
N SER A 197 3.94 -1.05 -20.49
CA SER A 197 4.42 -1.40 -21.84
C SER A 197 5.29 -2.66 -21.92
N PRO A 198 6.14 -3.00 -20.94
CA PRO A 198 6.93 -4.23 -20.97
C PRO A 198 6.08 -5.50 -20.79
N ILE A 199 4.87 -5.37 -20.26
CA ILE A 199 4.00 -6.47 -19.86
C ILE A 199 2.96 -6.76 -20.94
N ALA A 200 2.14 -5.77 -21.26
CA ALA A 200 1.08 -5.85 -22.26
C ALA A 200 0.67 -4.46 -22.75
N PRO A 201 0.21 -4.33 -24.00
CA PRO A 201 -0.36 -3.08 -24.49
C PRO A 201 -1.56 -2.65 -23.64
N VAL A 202 -1.62 -1.38 -23.28
CA VAL A 202 -2.77 -0.78 -22.58
C VAL A 202 -3.85 -0.45 -23.62
N ASN A 203 -5.12 -0.68 -23.26
CA ASN A 203 -6.25 -0.29 -24.09
C ASN A 203 -6.19 1.23 -24.38
N PRO A 204 -6.32 1.68 -25.63
CA PRO A 204 -6.20 3.12 -25.97
C PRO A 204 -7.15 4.05 -25.21
N ASN A 205 -8.39 3.60 -24.93
CA ASN A 205 -9.35 4.41 -24.17
C ASN A 205 -8.92 4.53 -22.70
N HIS A 206 -8.37 3.46 -22.14
CA HIS A 206 -7.82 3.47 -20.79
C HIS A 206 -6.55 4.34 -20.73
N ALA A 207 -5.66 4.22 -21.70
CA ALA A 207 -4.49 5.07 -21.82
C ALA A 207 -4.84 6.56 -21.87
N ALA A 208 -5.87 6.92 -22.66
CA ALA A 208 -6.35 8.30 -22.77
C ALA A 208 -6.95 8.85 -21.47
N SER A 209 -7.47 7.98 -20.59
CA SER A 209 -8.03 8.37 -19.29
C SER A 209 -6.98 8.58 -18.20
N LEU A 210 -5.74 8.17 -18.45
CA LEU A 210 -4.62 8.23 -17.50
C LEU A 210 -3.42 8.96 -18.15
N PRO A 211 -3.52 10.29 -18.36
CA PRO A 211 -2.38 11.04 -18.88
C PRO A 211 -1.20 10.99 -17.88
N PRO A 212 0.04 11.08 -18.37
CA PRO A 212 1.19 11.17 -17.49
C PRO A 212 1.09 12.34 -16.50
N VAL A 213 1.53 12.10 -15.26
CA VAL A 213 1.53 13.10 -14.20
C VAL A 213 2.96 13.34 -13.69
N VAL A 214 3.18 14.51 -13.12
CA VAL A 214 4.50 14.94 -12.63
C VAL A 214 4.45 15.03 -11.11
N HIS A 215 5.37 14.34 -10.44
CA HIS A 215 5.52 14.40 -9.00
C HIS A 215 6.96 14.71 -8.59
N PRO A 216 7.19 15.34 -7.41
CA PRO A 216 8.54 15.42 -6.86
C PRO A 216 9.10 14.02 -6.61
N ILE A 217 10.39 13.79 -6.95
CA ILE A 217 11.07 12.52 -6.64
C ILE A 217 11.15 12.31 -5.12
N VAL A 218 11.29 13.40 -4.35
CA VAL A 218 11.31 13.37 -2.89
C VAL A 218 10.06 14.03 -2.35
N ARG A 219 9.25 13.24 -1.65
CA ARG A 219 8.06 13.73 -0.95
C ARG A 219 8.30 13.75 0.55
N THR A 220 7.64 14.67 1.23
CA THR A 220 7.66 14.77 2.69
C THR A 220 6.30 14.37 3.24
N ASN A 221 6.27 13.38 4.14
CA ASN A 221 5.04 13.01 4.84
C ASN A 221 4.65 14.20 5.76
N PRO A 222 3.44 14.76 5.60
CA PRO A 222 3.03 15.93 6.37
C PRO A 222 2.86 15.63 7.87
N SER A 223 2.55 14.38 8.24
CA SER A 223 2.30 14.00 9.64
C SER A 223 3.59 13.92 10.46
N ASN A 224 4.66 13.35 9.90
CA ASN A 224 5.89 13.08 10.63
C ASN A 224 7.12 13.78 10.05
N GLN A 225 6.97 14.58 8.99
CA GLN A 225 8.02 15.36 8.30
C GLN A 225 9.15 14.49 7.71
N GLN A 226 8.96 13.19 7.61
CA GLN A 226 9.95 12.30 7.02
C GLN A 226 9.92 12.37 5.50
N LYS A 227 11.09 12.42 4.91
CA LYS A 227 11.26 12.38 3.45
C LYS A 227 11.30 10.94 2.95
N ASN A 228 10.72 10.71 1.78
CA ASN A 228 10.75 9.44 1.08
C ASN A 228 10.99 9.65 -0.42
N LEU A 229 11.51 8.63 -1.08
CA LEU A 229 11.56 8.59 -2.53
C LEU A 229 10.17 8.26 -3.07
N TYR A 230 9.78 8.90 -4.15
CA TYR A 230 8.52 8.67 -4.83
C TYR A 230 8.79 8.36 -6.30
N ILE A 231 9.23 7.15 -6.53
CA ILE A 231 9.55 6.57 -7.83
C ILE A 231 8.87 5.20 -7.91
N GLY A 232 8.32 4.83 -9.04
CA GLY A 232 7.64 3.55 -9.26
C GLY A 232 7.25 3.35 -10.71
#